data_33286185efd4c013b87a89c640fbe430
#
_entry.id   33286185efd4c013b87a89c640fbe430
#
_cell.length_a   1.000
_cell.length_b   1.000
_cell.length_c   1.000
_cell.angle_alpha   90.00
_cell.angle_beta   90.00
_cell.angle_gamma   90.00
#
_symmetry.space_group_name_H-M   'P 1'
#
loop_
_entity.id
_entity.type
_entity.pdbx_description
1 polymer ?
#
loop_
_entity_poly.entity_id
_entity_poly.type
_entity_poly.pdbx_seq_one_letter_code
_entity_poly.pdbx_strand_id
1 'polypeptide(L)'
;SSGYSHRFLQSGNSYSNTNSNNRNKVSDFNADFRMEWKPDSMTNIIFRPNVSYNKTDGATMKESGTFNDDPYNYIANPNDYLNFNDMDGSDPLRDIRVNATNEHGLSDTKSLSANATLQVNRKLNNKGRNITFRGSFGYGDNDNDQYTQSETRYYQIHNYLGGDSIQYRNQYITMPTKNYNYTAQLTYSEPIARATFLQFSYRFQYKNTTSDKSTYDLQGFPWEIGDGLPEGYEAAYVDSLSKDAEYKYFNHDVSLGLRFIREKYQMSVGMSLQPQNTKLSYKKG
;
A
#
# COMPACT_ATOMS: atom_id res chain seq x y z
N SER A 1 -10.71 3.69 19.31
CA SER A 1 -11.16 5.00 18.82
C SER A 1 -12.68 5.00 18.62
N SER A 2 -13.33 6.13 18.82
CA SER A 2 -14.75 6.33 18.56
C SER A 2 -14.92 7.45 17.54
N GLY A 3 -15.93 7.33 16.69
CA GLY A 3 -16.24 8.32 15.66
C GLY A 3 -17.74 8.54 15.53
N TYR A 4 -18.10 9.76 15.22
CA TYR A 4 -19.45 10.16 14.83
C TYR A 4 -19.39 10.88 13.48
N SER A 5 -20.34 10.58 12.59
CA SER A 5 -20.46 11.28 11.33
C SER A 5 -21.92 11.55 10.99
N HIS A 6 -22.16 12.70 10.38
CA HIS A 6 -23.46 13.10 9.84
C HIS A 6 -23.30 13.34 8.33
N ARG A 7 -24.17 12.75 7.54
CA ARG A 7 -24.20 12.88 6.10
C ARG A 7 -25.54 13.40 5.62
N PHE A 8 -25.54 14.52 4.87
CA PHE A 8 -26.70 15.04 4.19
C PHE A 8 -26.87 14.31 2.84
N LEU A 9 -27.98 13.61 2.67
CA LEU A 9 -28.33 12.90 1.46
C LEU A 9 -29.61 13.50 0.85
N GLN A 10 -29.80 13.36 -0.47
CA GLN A 10 -31.06 13.77 -1.12
C GLN A 10 -32.28 12.99 -0.60
N SER A 11 -32.09 11.80 -0.06
CA SER A 11 -33.13 10.91 0.52
C SER A 11 -33.34 11.10 2.02
N GLY A 12 -32.66 12.06 2.65
CA GLY A 12 -32.71 12.29 4.10
C GLY A 12 -31.31 12.29 4.74
N ASN A 13 -31.26 12.65 6.03
CA ASN A 13 -30.02 12.66 6.78
C ASN A 13 -29.62 11.25 7.20
N SER A 14 -28.33 11.00 7.29
CA SER A 14 -27.77 9.75 7.82
C SER A 14 -26.71 10.06 8.88
N TYR A 15 -26.86 9.44 10.02
CA TYR A 15 -25.97 9.58 11.17
C TYR A 15 -25.27 8.27 11.41
N SER A 16 -23.98 8.30 11.74
CA SER A 16 -23.22 7.08 12.02
C SER A 16 -22.32 7.28 13.22
N ASN A 17 -22.41 6.33 14.15
CA ASN A 17 -21.51 6.19 15.27
C ASN A 17 -20.65 4.93 15.09
N THR A 18 -19.40 5.03 15.47
CA THR A 18 -18.44 3.92 15.38
C THR A 18 -17.57 3.89 16.63
N ASN A 19 -17.39 2.70 17.16
CA ASN A 19 -16.39 2.38 18.17
C ASN A 19 -15.40 1.36 17.57
N SER A 20 -14.09 1.63 17.63
CA SER A 20 -13.10 0.69 17.13
C SER A 20 -11.91 0.57 18.06
N ASN A 21 -11.51 -0.67 18.29
CA ASN A 21 -10.31 -1.03 19.03
C ASN A 21 -9.33 -1.72 18.07
N ASN A 22 -8.18 -1.08 17.86
CA ASN A 22 -7.14 -1.59 16.98
C ASN A 22 -5.87 -1.88 17.79
N ARG A 23 -5.32 -3.06 17.59
CA ARG A 23 -4.06 -3.48 18.19
C ARG A 23 -3.13 -3.94 17.07
N ASN A 24 -1.94 -3.34 17.00
CA ASN A 24 -0.89 -3.72 16.06
C ASN A 24 0.37 -4.12 16.83
N LYS A 25 0.98 -5.21 16.41
CA LYS A 25 2.31 -5.63 16.81
C LYS A 25 3.21 -5.54 15.59
N VAL A 26 4.26 -4.73 15.71
CA VAL A 26 5.20 -4.48 14.61
C VAL A 26 6.57 -4.99 15.01
N SER A 27 7.22 -5.68 14.08
CA SER A 27 8.60 -6.14 14.20
C SER A 27 9.37 -5.69 12.97
N ASP A 28 10.39 -4.86 13.17
CA ASP A 28 11.19 -4.27 12.10
C ASP A 28 12.63 -4.70 12.22
N PHE A 29 13.23 -5.02 11.09
CA PHE A 29 14.67 -5.18 10.94
C PHE A 29 15.13 -4.35 9.74
N ASN A 30 16.19 -3.57 9.93
CA ASN A 30 16.80 -2.77 8.88
C ASN A 30 18.31 -2.86 8.95
N ALA A 31 18.96 -3.11 7.81
CA ALA A 31 20.40 -3.16 7.69
C ALA A 31 20.85 -2.32 6.48
N ASP A 32 21.68 -1.33 6.76
CA ASP A 32 22.28 -0.45 5.78
C ASP A 32 23.79 -0.66 5.76
N PHE A 33 24.37 -0.72 4.58
CA PHE A 33 25.81 -0.78 4.40
C PHE A 33 26.24 0.27 3.37
N ARG A 34 27.41 0.86 3.59
CA ARG A 34 28.04 1.78 2.64
C ARG A 34 29.50 1.43 2.47
N MET A 35 29.90 1.17 1.25
CA MET A 35 31.27 1.01 0.84
C MET A 35 31.67 2.13 -0.09
N GLU A 36 32.81 2.73 0.15
CA GLU A 36 33.46 3.68 -0.77
C GLU A 36 34.86 3.17 -1.06
N TRP A 37 35.16 3.01 -2.34
CA TRP A 37 36.44 2.51 -2.80
C TRP A 37 37.01 3.44 -3.86
N LYS A 38 38.26 3.85 -3.68
CA LYS A 38 39.04 4.69 -4.60
C LYS A 38 40.25 3.91 -5.06
N PRO A 39 40.11 3.07 -6.13
CA PRO A 39 41.23 2.27 -6.63
C PRO A 39 42.39 3.13 -7.15
N ASP A 40 42.10 4.33 -7.63
CA ASP A 40 43.08 5.34 -8.06
C ASP A 40 42.56 6.77 -7.80
N SER A 41 43.35 7.79 -8.07
CA SER A 41 43.01 9.21 -7.88
C SER A 41 41.90 9.72 -8.83
N MET A 42 41.55 8.94 -9.85
CA MET A 42 40.61 9.30 -10.91
C MET A 42 39.26 8.57 -10.77
N THR A 43 39.19 7.51 -9.95
CA THR A 43 38.02 6.64 -9.84
C THR A 43 37.49 6.64 -8.41
N ASN A 44 36.18 6.81 -8.27
CA ASN A 44 35.47 6.64 -7.01
C ASN A 44 34.25 5.75 -7.22
N ILE A 45 34.17 4.67 -6.46
CA ILE A 45 33.10 3.68 -6.48
C ILE A 45 32.39 3.74 -5.13
N ILE A 46 31.08 3.92 -5.18
CA ILE A 46 30.23 3.95 -3.98
C ILE A 46 29.16 2.88 -4.16
N PHE A 47 29.08 1.95 -3.21
CA PHE A 47 28.07 0.90 -3.16
C PHE A 47 27.29 1.00 -1.86
N ARG A 48 25.95 1.01 -1.96
CA ARG A 48 25.03 1.15 -0.83
C ARG A 48 23.91 0.12 -0.95
N PRO A 49 24.04 -1.06 -0.39
CA PRO A 49 22.94 -1.98 -0.20
C PRO A 49 22.14 -1.64 1.08
N ASN A 50 20.85 -1.90 1.02
CA ASN A 50 19.93 -1.82 2.15
C ASN A 50 19.00 -3.02 2.09
N VAL A 51 18.74 -3.63 3.24
CA VAL A 51 17.73 -4.68 3.41
C VAL A 51 16.85 -4.32 4.59
N SER A 52 15.55 -4.36 4.39
CA SER A 52 14.57 -4.16 5.45
C SER A 52 13.54 -5.29 5.45
N TYR A 53 13.17 -5.72 6.63
CA TYR A 53 12.09 -6.67 6.86
C TYR A 53 11.15 -6.08 7.90
N ASN A 54 9.86 -6.07 7.57
CA ASN A 54 8.79 -5.63 8.45
C ASN A 54 7.77 -6.75 8.59
N LYS A 55 7.34 -7.03 9.81
CA LYS A 55 6.19 -7.87 10.09
C LYS A 55 5.21 -7.10 10.96
N THR A 56 3.95 -7.04 10.53
CA THR A 56 2.86 -6.39 11.27
C THR A 56 1.72 -7.38 11.46
N ASP A 57 1.43 -7.71 12.72
CA ASP A 57 0.25 -8.45 13.13
C ASP A 57 -0.78 -7.45 13.66
N GLY A 58 -1.95 -7.38 13.03
CA GLY A 58 -3.03 -6.46 13.37
C GLY A 58 -4.28 -7.20 13.83
N ALA A 59 -4.97 -6.63 14.83
CA ALA A 59 -6.29 -7.08 15.25
C ALA A 59 -7.21 -5.85 15.37
N THR A 60 -8.40 -5.95 14.80
CA THR A 60 -9.41 -4.89 14.80
C THR A 60 -10.72 -5.44 15.31
N MET A 61 -11.33 -4.76 16.26
CA MET A 61 -12.73 -4.95 16.65
C MET A 61 -13.46 -3.64 16.39
N LYS A 62 -14.54 -3.70 15.61
CA LYS A 62 -15.29 -2.53 15.23
C LYS A 62 -16.78 -2.78 15.41
N GLU A 63 -17.43 -1.85 16.08
CA GLU A 63 -18.85 -1.77 16.26
C GLU A 63 -19.34 -0.47 15.63
N SER A 64 -20.40 -0.53 14.83
CA SER A 64 -20.93 0.67 14.19
C SER A 64 -22.45 0.58 14.06
N GLY A 65 -23.09 1.75 14.13
CA GLY A 65 -24.50 1.91 13.89
C GLY A 65 -24.78 3.07 12.96
N THR A 66 -25.71 2.87 12.03
CA THR A 66 -26.25 3.94 11.17
C THR A 66 -27.69 4.21 11.56
N PHE A 67 -28.04 5.49 11.63
CA PHE A 67 -29.33 5.98 12.12
C PHE A 67 -29.93 6.94 11.09
N ASN A 68 -31.27 7.00 11.02
CA ASN A 68 -32.01 7.94 10.19
C ASN A 68 -32.32 9.27 10.90
N ASP A 69 -32.11 9.34 12.24
CA ASP A 69 -32.15 10.55 13.04
C ASP A 69 -30.93 10.63 13.96
N ASP A 70 -30.68 11.81 14.55
CA ASP A 70 -29.51 11.99 15.41
C ASP A 70 -29.67 11.21 16.72
N PRO A 71 -28.85 10.18 16.97
CA PRO A 71 -28.96 9.32 18.13
C PRO A 71 -28.73 10.07 19.46
N TYR A 72 -28.03 11.20 19.43
CA TYR A 72 -27.82 12.04 20.63
C TYR A 72 -29.09 12.78 21.09
N ASN A 73 -30.14 12.83 20.26
CA ASN A 73 -31.44 13.34 20.68
C ASN A 73 -32.19 12.35 21.57
N TYR A 74 -31.81 11.07 21.56
CA TYR A 74 -32.50 9.99 22.28
C TYR A 74 -31.73 9.56 23.52
N ILE A 75 -30.39 9.51 23.45
CA ILE A 75 -29.54 9.11 24.56
C ILE A 75 -28.26 9.92 24.62
N ALA A 76 -27.67 10.04 25.80
CA ALA A 76 -26.45 10.82 26.00
C ALA A 76 -25.20 10.17 25.38
N ASN A 77 -25.14 8.83 25.32
CA ASN A 77 -23.98 8.09 24.81
C ASN A 77 -24.41 6.96 23.87
N PRO A 78 -24.66 7.24 22.59
CA PRO A 78 -25.03 6.22 21.59
C PRO A 78 -24.01 5.09 21.39
N ASN A 79 -22.75 5.34 21.74
CA ASN A 79 -21.69 4.34 21.56
C ASN A 79 -21.84 3.13 22.49
N ASP A 80 -22.53 3.28 23.62
CA ASP A 80 -22.80 2.15 24.53
C ASP A 80 -23.81 1.15 23.95
N TYR A 81 -24.48 1.52 22.85
CA TYR A 81 -25.54 0.73 22.19
C TYR A 81 -25.17 0.33 20.76
N LEU A 82 -23.88 0.25 20.42
CA LEU A 82 -23.45 -0.19 19.09
C LEU A 82 -23.37 -1.72 18.97
N ASN A 83 -22.97 -2.40 20.05
CA ASN A 83 -22.91 -3.86 20.07
C ASN A 83 -24.29 -4.46 20.33
N PHE A 84 -24.92 -4.99 19.29
CA PHE A 84 -26.24 -5.59 19.39
C PHE A 84 -26.26 -6.95 20.12
N ASN A 85 -25.11 -7.58 20.37
CA ASN A 85 -25.04 -8.83 21.16
C ASN A 85 -25.08 -8.57 22.67
N ASP A 86 -24.72 -7.36 23.10
CA ASP A 86 -24.71 -6.95 24.51
C ASP A 86 -26.01 -6.25 24.94
N MET A 87 -26.99 -6.16 24.03
CA MET A 87 -28.27 -5.50 24.32
C MET A 87 -29.28 -6.46 24.98
N ASP A 88 -29.66 -6.19 26.21
CA ASP A 88 -30.66 -6.93 26.99
C ASP A 88 -32.11 -6.64 26.54
N GLY A 89 -32.41 -6.79 25.24
CA GLY A 89 -33.77 -6.71 24.71
C GLY A 89 -34.41 -5.33 24.63
N SER A 90 -33.82 -4.27 25.20
CA SER A 90 -34.27 -2.89 25.07
C SER A 90 -33.24 -2.02 24.38
N ASP A 91 -33.35 -1.88 23.06
CA ASP A 91 -32.55 -0.93 22.30
C ASP A 91 -33.29 0.43 22.22
N PRO A 92 -32.85 1.48 22.93
CA PRO A 92 -33.51 2.79 22.92
C PRO A 92 -33.39 3.50 21.56
N LEU A 93 -32.51 3.02 20.67
CA LEU A 93 -32.30 3.58 19.34
C LEU A 93 -32.94 2.73 18.23
N ARG A 94 -33.70 1.68 18.57
CA ARG A 94 -34.25 0.75 17.61
C ARG A 94 -35.06 1.42 16.50
N ASP A 95 -35.91 2.35 16.84
CA ASP A 95 -36.84 3.00 15.90
C ASP A 95 -36.12 3.87 14.85
N ILE A 96 -34.95 4.39 15.20
CA ILE A 96 -34.15 5.22 14.31
C ILE A 96 -32.98 4.46 13.66
N ARG A 97 -32.73 3.21 14.07
CA ARG A 97 -31.61 2.43 13.59
C ARG A 97 -31.88 1.92 12.17
N VAL A 98 -30.96 2.19 11.24
CA VAL A 98 -30.97 1.67 9.87
C VAL A 98 -30.25 0.34 9.84
N ASN A 99 -29.01 0.31 10.33
CA ASN A 99 -28.22 -0.91 10.47
C ASN A 99 -27.27 -0.83 11.67
N ALA A 100 -26.77 -1.97 12.08
CA ALA A 100 -25.66 -2.10 12.99
C ALA A 100 -24.72 -3.20 12.50
N THR A 101 -23.41 -3.00 12.67
CA THR A 101 -22.38 -3.94 12.24
C THR A 101 -21.39 -4.18 13.36
N ASN A 102 -21.17 -5.45 13.68
CA ASN A 102 -20.04 -5.92 14.46
C ASN A 102 -19.03 -6.55 13.51
N GLU A 103 -17.79 -6.10 13.56
CA GLU A 103 -16.71 -6.59 12.71
C GLU A 103 -15.50 -6.94 13.56
N HIS A 104 -14.94 -8.10 13.29
CA HIS A 104 -13.68 -8.57 13.83
C HIS A 104 -12.73 -8.85 12.67
N GLY A 105 -11.55 -8.24 12.69
CA GLY A 105 -10.53 -8.37 11.65
C GLY A 105 -9.18 -8.77 12.24
N LEU A 106 -8.47 -9.65 11.53
CA LEU A 106 -7.06 -9.95 11.75
C LEU A 106 -6.28 -9.70 10.46
N SER A 107 -5.06 -9.20 10.60
CA SER A 107 -4.15 -9.03 9.48
C SER A 107 -2.74 -9.49 9.85
N ASP A 108 -2.10 -10.22 8.95
CA ASP A 108 -0.66 -10.54 8.99
C ASP A 108 -0.04 -9.98 7.72
N THR A 109 0.88 -9.03 7.88
CA THR A 109 1.60 -8.43 6.77
C THR A 109 3.08 -8.66 6.96
N LYS A 110 3.72 -9.26 5.96
CA LYS A 110 5.17 -9.47 5.90
C LYS A 110 5.71 -8.74 4.69
N SER A 111 6.69 -7.89 4.89
CA SER A 111 7.30 -7.10 3.83
C SER A 111 8.82 -7.22 3.89
N LEU A 112 9.41 -7.74 2.82
CA LEU A 112 10.84 -7.76 2.59
C LEU A 112 11.19 -6.75 1.50
N SER A 113 12.14 -5.88 1.76
CA SER A 113 12.68 -4.95 0.76
C SER A 113 14.20 -5.05 0.74
N ALA A 114 14.75 -5.25 -0.46
CA ALA A 114 16.18 -5.24 -0.69
C ALA A 114 16.50 -4.24 -1.81
N ASN A 115 17.34 -3.26 -1.50
CA ASN A 115 17.75 -2.23 -2.44
C ASN A 115 19.27 -2.16 -2.51
N ALA A 116 19.79 -1.86 -3.67
CA ALA A 116 21.21 -1.60 -3.85
C ALA A 116 21.43 -0.45 -4.82
N THR A 117 22.35 0.45 -4.50
CA THR A 117 22.82 1.48 -5.44
C THR A 117 24.31 1.38 -5.64
N LEU A 118 24.74 1.44 -6.90
CA LEU A 118 26.12 1.49 -7.31
C LEU A 118 26.35 2.81 -8.05
N GLN A 119 27.34 3.57 -7.62
CA GLN A 119 27.79 4.77 -8.32
C GLN A 119 29.27 4.62 -8.62
N VAL A 120 29.64 4.77 -9.88
CA VAL A 120 31.00 4.78 -10.35
C VAL A 120 31.28 6.12 -11.02
N ASN A 121 32.18 6.90 -10.44
CA ASN A 121 32.64 8.16 -11.01
C ASN A 121 34.06 7.97 -11.52
N ARG A 122 34.30 8.28 -12.80
CA ARG A 122 35.62 8.25 -13.41
C ARG A 122 35.97 9.62 -14.00
N LYS A 123 37.06 10.22 -13.51
CA LYS A 123 37.67 11.36 -14.16
C LYS A 123 38.47 10.85 -15.35
N LEU A 124 38.25 11.40 -16.54
CA LEU A 124 38.98 11.02 -17.76
C LEU A 124 40.18 11.93 -18.01
N ASN A 125 40.22 13.10 -17.40
CA ASN A 125 41.37 14.00 -17.38
C ASN A 125 41.30 14.97 -16.19
N ASN A 126 42.36 15.77 -16.02
CA ASN A 126 42.45 16.79 -14.96
C ASN A 126 41.72 18.11 -15.30
N LYS A 127 41.11 18.22 -16.50
CA LYS A 127 40.38 19.41 -16.96
C LYS A 127 38.89 19.38 -16.67
N GLY A 128 38.39 18.29 -16.01
CA GLY A 128 37.01 18.18 -15.60
C GLY A 128 36.15 17.25 -16.47
N ARG A 129 36.73 16.60 -17.49
CA ARG A 129 36.05 15.53 -18.26
C ARG A 129 35.81 14.34 -17.34
N ASN A 130 34.57 13.89 -17.25
CA ASN A 130 34.24 12.76 -16.41
C ASN A 130 33.06 11.95 -16.97
N ILE A 131 32.98 10.71 -16.53
CA ILE A 131 31.86 9.80 -16.76
C ILE A 131 31.37 9.28 -15.41
N THR A 132 30.06 9.27 -15.23
CA THR A 132 29.40 8.76 -14.03
C THR A 132 28.39 7.70 -14.45
N PHE A 133 28.55 6.52 -13.89
CA PHE A 133 27.54 5.46 -13.96
C PHE A 133 26.81 5.41 -12.61
N ARG A 134 25.48 5.34 -12.64
CA ARG A 134 24.63 5.05 -11.49
C ARG A 134 23.71 3.88 -11.83
N GLY A 135 23.82 2.83 -11.05
CA GLY A 135 22.91 1.69 -11.11
C GLY A 135 22.11 1.60 -9.82
N SER A 136 20.82 1.30 -9.90
CA SER A 136 20.03 0.92 -8.75
C SER A 136 19.19 -0.31 -9.04
N PHE A 137 19.08 -1.14 -8.04
CA PHE A 137 18.24 -2.33 -8.02
C PHE A 137 17.35 -2.27 -6.79
N GLY A 138 16.09 -2.59 -6.95
CA GLY A 138 15.14 -2.76 -5.85
C GLY A 138 14.32 -4.03 -6.04
N TYR A 139 14.17 -4.76 -4.97
CA TYR A 139 13.29 -5.91 -4.83
C TYR A 139 12.38 -5.69 -3.64
N GLY A 140 11.10 -5.96 -3.80
CA GLY A 140 10.13 -6.00 -2.74
C GLY A 140 9.28 -7.25 -2.83
N ASP A 141 9.04 -7.87 -1.69
CA ASP A 141 8.12 -8.99 -1.50
C ASP A 141 7.24 -8.67 -0.32
N ASN A 142 5.93 -8.61 -0.57
CA ASN A 142 4.95 -8.24 0.45
C ASN A 142 3.82 -9.25 0.43
N ASP A 143 3.69 -10.00 1.51
CA ASP A 143 2.57 -10.90 1.77
C ASP A 143 1.60 -10.19 2.72
N ASN A 144 0.34 -10.14 2.34
CA ASN A 144 -0.71 -9.54 3.15
C ASN A 144 -1.89 -10.50 3.23
N ASP A 145 -2.11 -11.03 4.42
CA ASP A 145 -3.22 -11.90 4.76
C ASP A 145 -4.21 -11.15 5.64
N GLN A 146 -5.48 -11.21 5.30
CA GLN A 146 -6.57 -10.55 6.02
C GLN A 146 -7.71 -11.52 6.28
N TYR A 147 -8.17 -11.56 7.52
CA TYR A 147 -9.35 -12.29 7.95
C TYR A 147 -10.39 -11.30 8.44
N THR A 148 -11.62 -11.42 7.97
CA THR A 148 -12.71 -10.54 8.37
C THR A 148 -13.96 -11.34 8.64
N GLN A 149 -14.46 -11.24 9.85
CA GLN A 149 -15.79 -11.68 10.22
C GLN A 149 -16.64 -10.47 10.55
N SER A 150 -17.83 -10.38 9.97
CA SER A 150 -18.79 -9.34 10.35
C SER A 150 -20.21 -9.85 10.29
N GLU A 151 -21.02 -9.32 11.18
CA GLU A 151 -22.47 -9.46 11.19
C GLU A 151 -23.07 -8.05 11.07
N THR A 152 -23.91 -7.86 10.05
CA THR A 152 -24.65 -6.61 9.85
C THR A 152 -26.13 -6.92 9.95
N ARG A 153 -26.83 -6.25 10.87
CA ARG A 153 -28.30 -6.29 11.03
C ARG A 153 -28.91 -5.06 10.40
N TYR A 154 -29.94 -5.28 9.60
CA TYR A 154 -30.74 -4.24 8.96
C TYR A 154 -32.10 -4.18 9.63
N TYR A 155 -32.39 -3.08 10.29
CA TYR A 155 -33.60 -2.91 11.10
C TYR A 155 -34.79 -2.41 10.29
N GLN A 156 -34.53 -1.85 9.11
CA GLN A 156 -35.56 -1.35 8.19
C GLN A 156 -35.85 -2.29 7.02
N ILE A 157 -35.09 -3.38 6.91
CA ILE A 157 -35.27 -4.42 5.89
C ILE A 157 -35.61 -5.71 6.62
N HIS A 158 -36.82 -6.21 6.39
CA HIS A 158 -37.28 -7.44 7.04
C HIS A 158 -37.09 -8.65 6.13
N ASN A 159 -36.77 -9.78 6.74
CA ASN A 159 -36.74 -11.06 6.06
C ASN A 159 -38.17 -11.58 5.81
N TYR A 160 -38.33 -12.69 5.09
CA TYR A 160 -39.61 -13.27 4.75
C TYR A 160 -40.45 -13.74 5.98
N LEU A 161 -39.84 -13.83 7.16
CA LEU A 161 -40.50 -14.16 8.42
C LEU A 161 -40.90 -12.91 9.22
N GLY A 162 -40.64 -11.71 8.70
CA GLY A 162 -40.92 -10.43 9.34
C GLY A 162 -39.90 -9.97 10.38
N GLY A 163 -38.79 -10.70 10.55
CA GLY A 163 -37.66 -10.29 11.39
C GLY A 163 -36.64 -9.43 10.65
N ASP A 164 -35.67 -8.89 11.39
CA ASP A 164 -34.57 -8.11 10.80
C ASP A 164 -33.77 -8.94 9.82
N SER A 165 -33.35 -8.33 8.73
CA SER A 165 -32.43 -8.98 7.77
C SER A 165 -31.01 -8.96 8.33
N ILE A 166 -30.32 -10.10 8.29
CA ILE A 166 -28.97 -10.26 8.79
C ILE A 166 -28.06 -10.69 7.66
N GLN A 167 -26.94 -10.00 7.50
CA GLN A 167 -25.88 -10.35 6.58
C GLN A 167 -24.62 -10.74 7.35
N TYR A 168 -24.15 -11.94 7.08
CA TYR A 168 -22.86 -12.42 7.59
C TYR A 168 -21.80 -12.31 6.52
N ARG A 169 -20.60 -11.94 6.94
CA ARG A 169 -19.38 -12.02 6.14
C ARG A 169 -18.33 -12.79 6.93
N ASN A 170 -17.74 -13.78 6.27
CA ASN A 170 -16.61 -14.52 6.82
C ASN A 170 -15.63 -14.77 5.67
N GLN A 171 -14.57 -13.94 5.59
CA GLN A 171 -13.68 -13.92 4.44
C GLN A 171 -12.22 -13.98 4.85
N TYR A 172 -11.47 -14.76 4.09
CA TYR A 172 -10.02 -14.70 4.06
C TYR A 172 -9.56 -14.12 2.73
N ILE A 173 -8.64 -13.18 2.77
CA ILE A 173 -8.05 -12.52 1.61
C ILE A 173 -6.54 -12.63 1.75
N THR A 174 -5.89 -13.18 0.74
CA THR A 174 -4.43 -13.14 0.61
C THR A 174 -4.05 -12.34 -0.62
N MET A 175 -2.99 -11.52 -0.50
CA MET A 175 -2.56 -10.64 -1.57
C MET A 175 -1.03 -10.52 -1.60
N PRO A 176 -0.32 -11.58 -2.04
CA PRO A 176 1.10 -11.48 -2.29
C PRO A 176 1.40 -10.50 -3.42
N THR A 177 2.37 -9.62 -3.20
CA THR A 177 2.80 -8.61 -4.16
C THR A 177 4.32 -8.63 -4.27
N LYS A 178 4.83 -8.79 -5.50
CA LYS A 178 6.27 -8.73 -5.79
C LYS A 178 6.57 -7.57 -6.71
N ASN A 179 7.65 -6.87 -6.43
CA ASN A 179 8.10 -5.78 -7.28
C ASN A 179 9.61 -5.84 -7.51
N TYR A 180 9.99 -5.53 -8.75
CA TYR A 180 11.37 -5.39 -9.18
C TYR A 180 11.52 -4.04 -9.85
N ASN A 181 12.57 -3.32 -9.53
CA ASN A 181 12.94 -2.11 -10.25
C ASN A 181 14.43 -2.06 -10.52
N TYR A 182 14.78 -1.63 -11.73
CA TYR A 182 16.14 -1.43 -12.18
C TYR A 182 16.26 -0.04 -12.77
N THR A 183 17.27 0.68 -12.38
CA THR A 183 17.63 1.95 -13.03
C THR A 183 19.10 1.93 -13.36
N ALA A 184 19.44 2.26 -14.60
CA ALA A 184 20.80 2.47 -15.02
C ALA A 184 20.91 3.84 -15.67
N GLN A 185 21.84 4.66 -15.21
CA GLN A 185 22.10 6.01 -15.73
C GLN A 185 23.58 6.16 -16.03
N LEU A 186 23.87 6.63 -17.22
CA LEU A 186 25.20 7.02 -17.64
C LEU A 186 25.21 8.52 -17.90
N THR A 187 26.12 9.24 -17.29
CA THR A 187 26.29 10.68 -17.49
C THR A 187 27.72 10.96 -17.93
N TYR A 188 27.87 11.63 -19.05
CA TYR A 188 29.15 12.13 -19.54
C TYR A 188 29.18 13.64 -19.43
N SER A 189 30.30 14.19 -18.96
CA SER A 189 30.51 15.63 -18.81
C SER A 189 31.79 16.05 -19.50
N GLU A 190 31.68 16.95 -20.47
CA GLU A 190 32.77 17.52 -21.27
C GLU A 190 32.95 18.99 -20.91
N PRO A 191 34.14 19.42 -20.45
CA PRO A 191 34.46 20.82 -20.30
C PRO A 191 34.68 21.48 -21.66
N ILE A 192 33.78 22.37 -22.07
CA ILE A 192 33.85 23.08 -23.36
C ILE A 192 34.42 24.46 -23.27
N ALA A 193 34.36 25.07 -22.07
CA ALA A 193 34.98 26.40 -21.78
C ALA A 193 35.31 26.49 -20.28
N ARG A 194 35.94 27.58 -19.86
CA ARG A 194 36.24 27.82 -18.45
C ARG A 194 34.96 27.79 -17.61
N ALA A 195 34.90 26.81 -16.68
CA ALA A 195 33.77 26.56 -15.80
C ALA A 195 32.40 26.36 -16.53
N THR A 196 32.46 25.80 -17.75
CA THR A 196 31.31 25.50 -18.57
C THR A 196 31.41 24.03 -19.07
N PHE A 197 30.38 23.26 -18.83
CA PHE A 197 30.34 21.82 -19.11
C PHE A 197 29.15 21.48 -19.98
N LEU A 198 29.39 20.71 -21.03
CA LEU A 198 28.35 20.01 -21.79
C LEU A 198 28.10 18.67 -21.10
N GLN A 199 26.86 18.38 -20.76
CA GLN A 199 26.48 17.12 -20.11
C GLN A 199 25.50 16.36 -20.99
N PHE A 200 25.83 15.10 -21.23
CA PHE A 200 24.95 14.13 -21.86
C PHE A 200 24.59 13.07 -20.81
N SER A 201 23.32 12.74 -20.67
CA SER A 201 22.87 11.70 -19.76
C SER A 201 21.85 10.80 -20.46
N TYR A 202 22.02 9.51 -20.26
CA TYR A 202 21.05 8.49 -20.63
C TYR A 202 20.66 7.71 -19.38
N ARG A 203 19.34 7.59 -19.13
CA ARG A 203 18.79 6.80 -18.04
C ARG A 203 17.76 5.81 -18.59
N PHE A 204 17.94 4.57 -18.19
CA PHE A 204 16.98 3.50 -18.39
C PHE A 204 16.36 3.12 -17.06
N GLN A 205 15.05 2.95 -17.05
CA GLN A 205 14.30 2.48 -15.88
C GLN A 205 13.33 1.38 -16.29
N TYR A 206 13.36 0.30 -15.54
CA TYR A 206 12.40 -0.79 -15.63
C TYR A 206 11.76 -1.03 -14.27
N LYS A 207 10.45 -1.21 -14.26
CA LYS A 207 9.69 -1.61 -13.08
C LYS A 207 8.71 -2.71 -13.46
N ASN A 208 8.67 -3.76 -12.64
CA ASN A 208 7.65 -4.81 -12.73
C ASN A 208 7.01 -4.98 -11.35
N THR A 209 5.69 -5.00 -11.30
CA THR A 209 4.92 -5.28 -10.09
C THR A 209 3.89 -6.34 -10.43
N THR A 210 3.89 -7.43 -9.68
CA THR A 210 2.88 -8.48 -9.76
C THR A 210 2.11 -8.51 -8.45
N SER A 211 0.80 -8.64 -8.53
CA SER A 211 -0.09 -8.78 -7.37
C SER A 211 -1.11 -9.86 -7.69
N ASP A 212 -1.24 -10.80 -6.79
CA ASP A 212 -2.17 -11.93 -6.88
C ASP A 212 -3.11 -11.87 -5.66
N LYS A 213 -4.30 -11.31 -5.88
CA LYS A 213 -5.32 -11.22 -4.85
C LYS A 213 -6.24 -12.42 -4.95
N SER A 214 -6.26 -13.26 -3.93
CA SER A 214 -7.18 -14.38 -3.77
C SER A 214 -8.11 -14.12 -2.59
N THR A 215 -9.41 -14.31 -2.83
CA THR A 215 -10.46 -14.14 -1.82
C THR A 215 -11.20 -15.43 -1.63
N TYR A 216 -11.41 -15.83 -0.38
CA TYR A 216 -12.11 -17.03 0.03
C TYR A 216 -13.29 -16.65 0.92
N ASP A 217 -14.47 -17.17 0.59
CA ASP A 217 -15.67 -17.01 1.41
C ASP A 217 -15.81 -18.23 2.34
N LEU A 218 -15.44 -18.04 3.60
CA LEU A 218 -15.44 -19.08 4.61
C LEU A 218 -16.82 -19.28 5.27
N GLN A 219 -17.87 -18.64 4.76
CA GLN A 219 -19.23 -18.88 5.19
C GLN A 219 -19.59 -20.37 4.98
N GLY A 220 -20.02 -21.04 6.03
CA GLY A 220 -20.33 -22.47 5.98
C GLY A 220 -19.20 -23.40 6.41
N PHE A 221 -17.99 -22.89 6.60
CA PHE A 221 -16.94 -23.63 7.31
C PHE A 221 -17.08 -23.43 8.82
N PRO A 222 -16.86 -24.47 9.64
CA PRO A 222 -16.80 -24.36 11.10
C PRO A 222 -15.47 -23.69 11.50
N TRP A 223 -15.41 -22.37 11.38
CA TRP A 223 -14.20 -21.59 11.58
C TRP A 223 -14.51 -20.28 12.29
N GLU A 224 -13.72 -19.97 13.31
CA GLU A 224 -13.76 -18.69 14.02
C GLU A 224 -12.45 -17.93 13.79
N ILE A 225 -12.57 -16.61 13.80
CA ILE A 225 -11.40 -15.76 13.60
C ILE A 225 -10.38 -15.96 14.73
N GLY A 226 -9.11 -16.18 14.35
CA GLY A 226 -8.04 -16.52 15.29
C GLY A 226 -7.65 -18.00 15.26
N ASP A 227 -8.51 -18.88 14.76
CA ASP A 227 -8.14 -20.24 14.42
C ASP A 227 -7.32 -20.25 13.11
N GLY A 228 -6.52 -21.27 12.90
CA GLY A 228 -5.88 -21.47 11.59
C GLY A 228 -6.92 -21.67 10.49
N LEU A 229 -6.54 -21.51 9.22
CA LEU A 229 -7.44 -21.77 8.09
C LEU A 229 -8.03 -23.17 8.18
N PRO A 230 -9.35 -23.35 7.93
CA PRO A 230 -9.98 -24.66 7.98
C PRO A 230 -9.48 -25.57 6.86
N GLU A 231 -9.47 -26.87 7.07
CA GLU A 231 -9.10 -27.84 6.04
C GLU A 231 -10.06 -27.73 4.85
N GLY A 232 -9.50 -27.69 3.63
CA GLY A 232 -10.28 -27.58 2.39
C GLY A 232 -10.81 -26.16 2.09
N TYR A 233 -10.30 -25.13 2.74
CA TYR A 233 -10.71 -23.74 2.51
C TYR A 233 -10.51 -23.28 1.06
N GLU A 234 -9.62 -23.92 0.30
CA GLU A 234 -9.37 -23.63 -1.11
C GLU A 234 -10.63 -23.79 -1.98
N ALA A 235 -11.55 -24.66 -1.57
CA ALA A 235 -12.84 -24.82 -2.24
C ALA A 235 -13.75 -23.59 -2.09
N ALA A 236 -13.47 -22.72 -1.12
CA ALA A 236 -14.19 -21.47 -0.88
C ALA A 236 -13.70 -20.29 -1.73
N TYR A 237 -12.82 -20.54 -2.70
CA TYR A 237 -12.28 -19.49 -3.58
C TYR A 237 -13.39 -18.77 -4.36
N VAL A 238 -13.32 -17.44 -4.37
CA VAL A 238 -14.29 -16.58 -5.04
C VAL A 238 -13.60 -15.84 -6.20
N ASP A 239 -13.80 -16.36 -7.41
CA ASP A 239 -13.19 -15.83 -8.63
C ASP A 239 -13.55 -14.35 -8.89
N SER A 240 -14.81 -13.98 -8.70
CA SER A 240 -15.29 -12.61 -8.94
C SER A 240 -14.67 -11.54 -8.01
N LEU A 241 -14.11 -11.95 -6.86
CA LEU A 241 -13.45 -11.09 -5.89
C LEU A 241 -11.93 -11.22 -5.92
N SER A 242 -11.41 -12.12 -6.75
CA SER A 242 -9.99 -12.42 -6.91
C SER A 242 -9.45 -11.77 -8.19
N LYS A 243 -8.16 -11.43 -8.21
CA LYS A 243 -7.59 -10.71 -9.34
C LYS A 243 -6.06 -10.81 -9.37
N ASP A 244 -5.53 -11.30 -10.48
CA ASP A 244 -4.12 -11.23 -10.81
C ASP A 244 -3.83 -9.99 -11.64
N ALA A 245 -2.83 -9.24 -11.28
CA ALA A 245 -2.40 -8.06 -12.01
C ALA A 245 -0.88 -8.04 -12.20
N GLU A 246 -0.44 -7.77 -13.39
CA GLU A 246 0.95 -7.51 -13.70
C GLU A 246 1.11 -6.13 -14.36
N TYR A 247 1.95 -5.30 -13.76
CA TYR A 247 2.28 -3.97 -14.25
C TYR A 247 3.75 -3.92 -14.65
N LYS A 248 4.02 -3.59 -15.92
CA LYS A 248 5.37 -3.38 -16.46
C LYS A 248 5.51 -1.95 -16.94
N TYR A 249 6.60 -1.33 -16.56
CA TYR A 249 6.93 0.03 -16.94
C TYR A 249 8.37 0.10 -17.45
N PHE A 250 8.53 0.71 -18.62
CA PHE A 250 9.81 1.00 -19.24
C PHE A 250 9.90 2.51 -19.49
N ASN A 251 11.01 3.09 -19.10
CA ASN A 251 11.28 4.49 -19.37
C ASN A 251 12.71 4.68 -19.84
N HIS A 252 12.87 5.47 -20.87
CA HIS A 252 14.16 5.92 -21.36
C HIS A 252 14.17 7.45 -21.24
N ASP A 253 15.25 7.99 -20.72
CA ASP A 253 15.45 9.43 -20.58
C ASP A 253 16.81 9.77 -21.18
N VAL A 254 16.78 10.53 -22.26
CA VAL A 254 17.98 11.08 -22.92
C VAL A 254 17.99 12.56 -22.69
N SER A 255 19.03 13.07 -22.07
CA SER A 255 19.17 14.49 -21.77
C SER A 255 20.49 15.07 -22.24
N LEU A 256 20.44 16.26 -22.77
CA LEU A 256 21.58 17.09 -23.13
C LEU A 256 21.45 18.45 -22.46
N GLY A 257 22.50 18.89 -21.79
CA GLY A 257 22.47 20.14 -21.05
C GLY A 257 23.83 20.85 -21.01
N LEU A 258 23.76 22.13 -20.74
CA LEU A 258 24.90 22.99 -20.45
C LEU A 258 24.85 23.37 -18.97
N ARG A 259 25.96 23.21 -18.28
CA ARG A 259 26.13 23.60 -16.88
C ARG A 259 27.23 24.66 -16.76
N PHE A 260 26.88 25.77 -16.16
CA PHE A 260 27.78 26.92 -15.89
C PHE A 260 28.04 26.97 -14.39
N ILE A 261 29.32 27.01 -14.00
CA ILE A 261 29.73 27.14 -12.60
C ILE A 261 30.53 28.41 -12.47
N ARG A 262 30.08 29.35 -11.61
CA ARG A 262 30.78 30.61 -11.28
C ARG A 262 30.85 30.73 -9.76
N GLU A 263 31.72 31.59 -9.27
CA GLU A 263 31.93 31.74 -7.82
C GLU A 263 30.64 32.07 -7.04
N LYS A 264 29.73 32.84 -7.65
CA LYS A 264 28.51 33.33 -7.00
C LYS A 264 27.23 32.65 -7.48
N TYR A 265 27.26 31.90 -8.59
CA TYR A 265 26.07 31.24 -9.13
C TYR A 265 26.40 30.00 -9.93
N GLN A 266 25.45 29.09 -9.96
CA GLN A 266 25.46 27.90 -10.78
C GLN A 266 24.16 27.89 -11.58
N MET A 267 24.25 27.66 -12.89
CA MET A 267 23.11 27.59 -13.79
C MET A 267 23.23 26.33 -14.66
N SER A 268 22.12 25.70 -14.92
CA SER A 268 22.01 24.60 -15.88
C SER A 268 20.82 24.83 -16.81
N VAL A 269 21.02 24.58 -18.09
CA VAL A 269 19.99 24.64 -19.14
C VAL A 269 20.11 23.35 -19.91
N GLY A 270 18.99 22.66 -20.16
CA GLY A 270 19.00 21.39 -20.87
C GLY A 270 17.66 21.03 -21.48
N MET A 271 17.69 20.02 -22.33
CA MET A 271 16.54 19.38 -22.94
C MET A 271 16.56 17.89 -22.60
N SER A 272 15.41 17.30 -22.44
CA SER A 272 15.26 15.85 -22.26
C SER A 272 14.13 15.29 -23.12
N LEU A 273 14.34 14.06 -23.59
CA LEU A 273 13.31 13.24 -24.25
C LEU A 273 13.08 12.01 -23.38
N GLN A 274 11.82 11.74 -23.07
CA GLN A 274 11.42 10.66 -22.15
C GLN A 274 10.37 9.75 -22.79
N PRO A 275 10.76 8.89 -23.76
CA PRO A 275 9.86 7.85 -24.25
C PRO A 275 9.61 6.83 -23.14
N GLN A 276 8.33 6.58 -22.87
CA GLN A 276 7.90 5.64 -21.85
C GLN A 276 6.87 4.67 -22.42
N ASN A 277 6.87 3.45 -21.91
CA ASN A 277 5.90 2.42 -22.24
C ASN A 277 5.40 1.76 -20.96
N THR A 278 4.09 1.64 -20.85
CA THR A 278 3.42 1.02 -19.72
C THR A 278 2.53 -0.11 -20.22
N LYS A 279 2.70 -1.29 -19.66
CA LYS A 279 1.85 -2.44 -19.94
C LYS A 279 1.21 -2.91 -18.63
N LEU A 280 -0.12 -2.96 -18.64
CA LEU A 280 -0.92 -3.51 -17.58
C LEU A 280 -1.63 -4.75 -18.11
N SER A 281 -1.43 -5.88 -17.45
CA SER A 281 -2.05 -7.15 -17.80
C SER A 281 -2.84 -7.66 -16.61
N TYR A 282 -4.08 -8.07 -16.86
CA TYR A 282 -4.92 -8.76 -15.90
C TYR A 282 -5.11 -10.18 -16.40
N LYS A 283 -4.93 -11.18 -15.54
CA LYS A 283 -5.47 -12.51 -15.76
C LYS A 283 -6.80 -12.57 -15.05
N LYS A 284 -7.88 -12.86 -15.79
CA LYS A 284 -9.07 -13.44 -15.21
C LYS A 284 -8.77 -14.92 -14.99
N GLY A 285 -9.01 -15.41 -13.79
CA GLY A 285 -9.04 -16.83 -13.53
C GLY A 285 -10.16 -17.51 -14.30
#